data_903c931cc045dbccdf2fda7506098417
#
_entry.id   903c931cc045dbccdf2fda7506098417
#
_cell.length_a   1.000
_cell.length_b   1.000
_cell.length_c   1.000
_cell.angle_alpha   90.00
_cell.angle_beta   90.00
_cell.angle_gamma   90.00
#
_symmetry.space_group_name_H-M   'P 1'
#
loop_
_entity.id
_entity.type
_entity.pdbx_description
1 polymer ?
#
loop_
_entity_poly.entity_id
_entity_poly.type
_entity_poly.pdbx_seq_one_letter_code
_entity_poly.pdbx_strand_id
1 'polypeptide(L)'
;MLSKKVVDLLNNQVNKELYSAYLYLDFENYYHDKSLEGFANWYHVQVQEETAHAQLMMQYLQDNDYSVVLEAINKPNIPLNELSDPLKAGLKHEQYVTELIHTCYAAAYEEKDFRTMQFLDWFVKEQGEEEKNASDLISRFELFGHDAKGLYDLDAEYKTRTYIAPSILQTKN
;
A
#
# COMPACT_ATOMS: atom_id res chain seq x y z
N MET A 1 2.53 -18.56 20.96
CA MET A 1 1.79 -19.16 19.81
C MET A 1 0.69 -18.18 19.46
N LEU A 2 0.59 -17.75 18.20
CA LEU A 2 -0.47 -16.82 17.79
C LEU A 2 -1.83 -17.50 17.88
N SER A 3 -2.90 -16.76 18.17
CA SER A 3 -4.26 -17.31 18.11
C SER A 3 -4.69 -17.55 16.65
N LYS A 4 -5.62 -18.50 16.46
CA LYS A 4 -6.16 -18.76 15.12
C LYS A 4 -6.75 -17.49 14.49
N LYS A 5 -7.44 -16.67 15.28
CA LYS A 5 -8.04 -15.40 14.84
C LYS A 5 -6.98 -14.46 14.26
N VAL A 6 -5.86 -14.29 14.98
CA VAL A 6 -4.75 -13.42 14.53
C VAL A 6 -4.11 -13.97 13.26
N VAL A 7 -3.85 -15.28 13.19
CA VAL A 7 -3.27 -15.93 12.00
C VAL A 7 -4.17 -15.77 10.77
N ASP A 8 -5.47 -15.99 10.92
CA ASP A 8 -6.44 -15.85 9.82
C ASP A 8 -6.48 -14.40 9.31
N LEU A 9 -6.45 -13.40 10.21
CA LEU A 9 -6.44 -11.98 9.84
C LEU A 9 -5.14 -11.58 9.14
N LEU A 10 -3.99 -12.03 9.63
CA LEU A 10 -2.69 -11.74 8.99
C LEU A 10 -2.59 -12.40 7.61
N ASN A 11 -3.07 -13.64 7.43
CA ASN A 11 -3.16 -14.26 6.11
C ASN A 11 -4.08 -13.49 5.16
N ASN A 12 -5.24 -13.02 5.65
CA ASN A 12 -6.09 -12.15 4.86
C ASN A 12 -5.37 -10.86 4.47
N GLN A 13 -4.61 -10.24 5.39
CA GLN A 13 -3.88 -9.02 5.10
C GLN A 13 -2.78 -9.23 4.06
N VAL A 14 -2.03 -10.35 4.09
CA VAL A 14 -1.08 -10.71 3.01
C VAL A 14 -1.75 -10.61 1.64
N ASN A 15 -2.96 -11.17 1.50
CA ASN A 15 -3.70 -11.15 0.24
C ASN A 15 -4.23 -9.75 -0.10
N LYS A 16 -4.50 -8.90 0.88
CA LYS A 16 -4.90 -7.50 0.68
C LYS A 16 -3.74 -6.65 0.18
N GLU A 17 -2.55 -6.79 0.75
CA GLU A 17 -1.34 -6.10 0.27
C GLU A 17 -0.98 -6.52 -1.17
N LEU A 18 -1.09 -7.81 -1.49
CA LEU A 18 -0.90 -8.27 -2.87
C LEU A 18 -1.97 -7.72 -3.83
N TYR A 19 -3.20 -7.55 -3.36
CA TYR A 19 -4.24 -6.86 -4.14
C TYR A 19 -3.92 -5.36 -4.31
N SER A 20 -3.41 -4.68 -3.26
CA SER A 20 -2.97 -3.29 -3.34
C SER A 20 -1.90 -3.11 -4.42
N ALA A 21 -0.88 -3.98 -4.43
CA ALA A 21 0.14 -3.98 -5.48
C ALA A 21 -0.47 -4.15 -6.88
N TYR A 22 -1.44 -5.05 -7.04
CA TYR A 22 -2.10 -5.29 -8.32
C TYR A 22 -3.00 -4.12 -8.75
N LEU A 23 -3.67 -3.45 -7.81
CA LEU A 23 -4.44 -2.24 -8.05
C LEU A 23 -3.54 -1.08 -8.51
N TYR A 24 -2.40 -0.90 -7.84
CA TYR A 24 -1.46 0.17 -8.20
C TYR A 24 -0.75 -0.10 -9.53
N LEU A 25 -0.56 -1.35 -9.91
CA LEU A 25 -0.12 -1.72 -11.27
C LEU A 25 -1.14 -1.28 -12.34
N ASP A 26 -2.44 -1.36 -12.05
CA ASP A 26 -3.49 -0.86 -12.95
C ASP A 26 -3.44 0.67 -13.09
N PHE A 27 -3.18 1.39 -11.98
CA PHE A 27 -2.99 2.85 -12.01
C PHE A 27 -1.71 3.28 -12.75
N GLU A 28 -0.60 2.52 -12.57
CA GLU A 28 0.64 2.70 -13.34
C GLU A 28 0.36 2.60 -14.84
N ASN A 29 -0.31 1.53 -15.28
CA ASN A 29 -0.67 1.32 -16.68
C ASN A 29 -1.56 2.45 -17.22
N TYR A 30 -2.54 2.91 -16.44
CA TYR A 30 -3.40 4.03 -16.82
C TYR A 30 -2.59 5.30 -17.14
N TYR A 31 -1.61 5.63 -16.30
CA TYR A 31 -0.78 6.83 -16.52
C TYR A 31 0.21 6.64 -17.66
N HIS A 32 0.73 5.45 -17.92
CA HIS A 32 1.51 5.14 -19.12
C HIS A 32 0.70 5.40 -20.41
N ASP A 33 -0.56 4.99 -20.45
CA ASP A 33 -1.47 5.25 -21.58
C ASP A 33 -1.72 6.74 -21.80
N LYS A 34 -1.53 7.58 -20.79
CA LYS A 34 -1.64 9.06 -20.85
C LYS A 34 -0.29 9.75 -21.09
N SER A 35 0.82 9.01 -21.24
CA SER A 35 2.18 9.54 -21.36
C SER A 35 2.60 10.41 -20.16
N LEU A 36 2.13 10.07 -18.97
CA LEU A 36 2.47 10.68 -17.67
C LEU A 36 3.40 9.76 -16.90
N GLU A 37 4.65 9.71 -17.34
CA GLU A 37 5.67 8.79 -16.84
C GLU A 37 6.03 9.00 -15.35
N GLY A 38 5.87 10.22 -14.85
CA GLY A 38 6.11 10.54 -13.44
C GLY A 38 5.00 10.01 -12.55
N PHE A 39 3.74 10.20 -12.92
CA PHE A 39 2.61 9.61 -12.20
C PHE A 39 2.64 8.08 -12.30
N ALA A 40 3.01 7.51 -13.46
CA ALA A 40 3.24 6.08 -13.60
C ALA A 40 4.34 5.60 -12.65
N ASN A 41 5.48 6.30 -12.59
CA ASN A 41 6.57 5.97 -11.67
C ASN A 41 6.16 6.04 -10.21
N TRP A 42 5.30 6.98 -9.82
CA TRP A 42 4.77 7.03 -8.46
C TRP A 42 4.11 5.72 -8.09
N TYR A 43 3.20 5.21 -8.93
CA TYR A 43 2.51 3.96 -8.69
C TYR A 43 3.40 2.74 -8.89
N HIS A 44 4.41 2.80 -9.76
CA HIS A 44 5.45 1.77 -9.84
C HIS A 44 6.17 1.56 -8.50
N VAL A 45 6.49 2.65 -7.80
CA VAL A 45 7.08 2.58 -6.46
C VAL A 45 6.07 2.01 -5.45
N GLN A 46 4.79 2.44 -5.50
CA GLN A 46 3.74 1.86 -4.64
C GLN A 46 3.61 0.34 -4.85
N VAL A 47 3.67 -0.18 -6.08
CA VAL A 47 3.68 -1.63 -6.34
C VAL A 47 4.79 -2.34 -5.59
N GLN A 48 5.98 -1.75 -5.53
CA GLN A 48 7.13 -2.32 -4.82
C GLN A 48 6.92 -2.27 -3.30
N GLU A 49 6.38 -1.18 -2.77
CA GLU A 49 6.08 -0.99 -1.35
C GLU A 49 5.03 -2.01 -0.88
N GLU A 50 3.90 -2.14 -1.57
CA GLU A 50 2.84 -3.10 -1.23
C GLU A 50 3.31 -4.55 -1.31
N THR A 51 4.15 -4.87 -2.31
CA THR A 51 4.77 -6.19 -2.41
C THR A 51 5.67 -6.47 -1.20
N ALA A 52 6.43 -5.48 -0.74
CA ALA A 52 7.26 -5.59 0.45
C ALA A 52 6.42 -5.73 1.73
N HIS A 53 5.29 -5.01 1.84
CA HIS A 53 4.34 -5.15 2.96
C HIS A 53 3.79 -6.58 3.06
N ALA A 54 3.35 -7.15 1.93
CA ALA A 54 2.93 -8.55 1.87
C ALA A 54 4.04 -9.51 2.32
N GLN A 55 5.27 -9.30 1.83
CA GLN A 55 6.43 -10.13 2.18
C GLN A 55 6.78 -10.04 3.68
N LEU A 56 6.68 -8.87 4.29
CA LEU A 56 6.88 -8.68 5.73
C LEU A 56 5.89 -9.52 6.55
N MET A 57 4.62 -9.50 6.18
CA MET A 57 3.58 -10.29 6.87
C MET A 57 3.75 -11.79 6.64
N MET A 58 4.11 -12.20 5.41
CA MET A 58 4.44 -13.60 5.13
C MET A 58 5.60 -14.09 6.00
N GLN A 59 6.67 -13.29 6.06
CA GLN A 59 7.85 -13.62 6.88
C GLN A 59 7.49 -13.71 8.36
N TYR A 60 6.65 -12.78 8.87
CA TYR A 60 6.20 -12.81 10.25
C TYR A 60 5.42 -14.09 10.57
N LEU A 61 4.50 -14.51 9.70
CA LEU A 61 3.77 -15.77 9.85
C LEU A 61 4.72 -16.97 9.88
N GLN A 62 5.67 -17.04 8.94
CA GLN A 62 6.65 -18.12 8.83
C GLN A 62 7.61 -18.15 10.02
N ASP A 63 8.09 -17.01 10.51
CA ASP A 63 8.94 -16.90 11.70
C ASP A 63 8.22 -17.37 13.00
N ASN A 64 6.89 -17.45 12.96
CA ASN A 64 6.06 -17.96 14.04
C ASN A 64 5.49 -19.37 13.77
N ASP A 65 6.04 -20.11 12.80
CA ASP A 65 5.66 -21.48 12.43
C ASP A 65 4.24 -21.61 11.84
N TYR A 66 3.73 -20.56 11.15
CA TYR A 66 2.44 -20.61 10.46
C TYR A 66 2.59 -20.61 8.95
N SER A 67 1.69 -21.32 8.28
CA SER A 67 1.65 -21.35 6.83
C SER A 67 1.02 -20.08 6.26
N VAL A 68 1.60 -19.59 5.16
CA VAL A 68 1.00 -18.54 4.33
C VAL A 68 -0.02 -19.17 3.38
N VAL A 69 -1.20 -18.55 3.30
CA VAL A 69 -2.27 -18.95 2.39
C VAL A 69 -2.47 -17.85 1.35
N LEU A 70 -2.14 -18.16 0.10
CA LEU A 70 -2.35 -17.25 -1.02
C LEU A 70 -3.68 -17.54 -1.69
N GLU A 71 -4.50 -16.50 -1.83
CA GLU A 71 -5.81 -16.51 -2.47
C GLU A 71 -5.72 -15.96 -3.91
N ALA A 72 -6.80 -16.10 -4.67
CA ALA A 72 -6.89 -15.47 -5.98
C ALA A 72 -6.96 -13.94 -5.86
N ILE A 73 -6.16 -13.24 -6.65
CA ILE A 73 -6.22 -11.78 -6.75
C ILE A 73 -7.30 -11.38 -7.76
N ASN A 74 -8.28 -10.61 -7.28
CA ASN A 74 -9.36 -10.12 -8.13
C ASN A 74 -8.86 -9.04 -9.09
N LYS A 75 -9.48 -8.98 -10.28
CA LYS A 75 -9.24 -7.89 -11.23
C LYS A 75 -9.64 -6.55 -10.58
N PRO A 76 -8.80 -5.50 -10.67
CA PRO A 76 -9.21 -4.15 -10.32
C PRO A 76 -10.46 -3.74 -11.10
N ASN A 77 -11.41 -3.10 -10.43
CA ASN A 77 -12.68 -2.70 -11.02
C ASN A 77 -13.02 -1.26 -10.61
N ILE A 78 -12.08 -0.35 -10.85
CA ILE A 78 -12.24 1.07 -10.59
C ILE A 78 -12.31 1.79 -11.93
N PRO A 79 -13.40 2.53 -12.22
CA PRO A 79 -13.46 3.35 -13.43
C PRO A 79 -12.40 4.45 -13.38
N LEU A 80 -11.55 4.51 -14.41
CA LEU A 80 -10.49 5.50 -14.57
C LEU A 80 -10.79 6.34 -15.83
N ASN A 81 -11.49 7.45 -15.66
CA ASN A 81 -11.91 8.35 -16.75
C ASN A 81 -11.09 9.64 -16.74
N GLU A 82 -10.78 10.17 -15.56
CA GLU A 82 -10.07 11.43 -15.35
C GLU A 82 -8.71 11.17 -14.72
N LEU A 83 -7.75 12.09 -14.97
CA LEU A 83 -6.40 11.95 -14.41
C LEU A 83 -6.37 11.92 -12.87
N SER A 84 -7.38 12.49 -12.22
CA SER A 84 -7.51 12.46 -10.76
C SER A 84 -8.11 11.17 -10.20
N ASP A 85 -8.68 10.29 -11.05
CA ASP A 85 -9.38 9.10 -10.54
C ASP A 85 -8.45 8.12 -9.83
N PRO A 86 -7.25 7.78 -10.37
CA PRO A 86 -6.32 6.92 -9.63
C PRO A 86 -5.89 7.53 -8.29
N LEU A 87 -5.70 8.85 -8.22
CA LEU A 87 -5.28 9.54 -6.99
C LEU A 87 -6.36 9.42 -5.90
N LYS A 88 -7.62 9.70 -6.26
CA LYS A 88 -8.76 9.61 -5.33
C LYS A 88 -9.04 8.16 -4.91
N ALA A 89 -8.92 7.23 -5.86
CA ALA A 89 -9.08 5.82 -5.59
C ALA A 89 -7.96 5.28 -4.69
N GLY A 90 -6.72 5.74 -4.88
CA GLY A 90 -5.58 5.41 -4.05
C GLY A 90 -5.80 5.82 -2.59
N LEU A 91 -6.15 7.09 -2.32
CA LEU A 91 -6.45 7.54 -0.96
C LEU A 91 -7.55 6.72 -0.29
N LYS A 92 -8.65 6.46 -1.02
CA LYS A 92 -9.73 5.63 -0.49
C LYS A 92 -9.27 4.20 -0.19
N HIS A 93 -8.38 3.67 -1.00
CA HIS A 93 -7.82 2.35 -0.81
C HIS A 93 -6.91 2.30 0.42
N GLU A 94 -6.03 3.30 0.62
CA GLU A 94 -5.19 3.37 1.82
C GLU A 94 -6.02 3.48 3.11
N GLN A 95 -7.08 4.26 3.11
CA GLN A 95 -8.02 4.32 4.24
C GLN A 95 -8.65 2.96 4.55
N TYR A 96 -8.99 2.19 3.51
CA TYR A 96 -9.49 0.83 3.68
C TYR A 96 -8.41 -0.12 4.24
N VAL A 97 -7.17 -0.03 3.77
CA VAL A 97 -6.05 -0.83 4.30
C VAL A 97 -5.77 -0.49 5.75
N THR A 98 -5.81 0.80 6.11
CA THR A 98 -5.69 1.27 7.51
C THR A 98 -6.72 0.57 8.43
N GLU A 99 -7.99 0.49 8.01
CA GLU A 99 -9.03 -0.19 8.79
C GLU A 99 -8.74 -1.69 8.98
N LEU A 100 -8.17 -2.33 7.96
CA LEU A 100 -7.78 -3.74 8.04
C LEU A 100 -6.60 -3.94 9.01
N ILE A 101 -5.58 -3.10 8.95
CA ILE A 101 -4.45 -3.11 9.89
C ILE A 101 -4.95 -2.88 11.33
N HIS A 102 -5.84 -1.92 11.54
CA HIS A 102 -6.46 -1.69 12.85
C HIS A 102 -7.25 -2.91 13.35
N THR A 103 -7.90 -3.65 12.45
CA THR A 103 -8.61 -4.89 12.79
C THR A 103 -7.63 -5.98 13.25
N CYS A 104 -6.49 -6.14 12.55
CA CYS A 104 -5.43 -7.07 12.97
C CYS A 104 -4.87 -6.68 14.34
N TYR A 105 -4.60 -5.38 14.54
CA TYR A 105 -4.06 -4.86 15.79
C TYR A 105 -5.04 -5.06 16.97
N ALA A 106 -6.32 -4.77 16.77
CA ALA A 106 -7.36 -4.98 17.78
C ALA A 106 -7.47 -6.45 18.20
N ALA A 107 -7.39 -7.36 17.22
CA ALA A 107 -7.41 -8.81 17.53
C ALA A 107 -6.18 -9.23 18.35
N ALA A 108 -4.98 -8.75 18.01
CA ALA A 108 -3.77 -9.01 18.78
C ALA A 108 -3.88 -8.44 20.22
N TYR A 109 -4.46 -7.24 20.36
CA TYR A 109 -4.70 -6.62 21.66
C TYR A 109 -5.66 -7.43 22.53
N GLU A 110 -6.78 -7.89 22.00
CA GLU A 110 -7.76 -8.74 22.71
C GLU A 110 -7.12 -10.04 23.22
N GLU A 111 -6.27 -10.65 22.42
CA GLU A 111 -5.54 -11.89 22.73
C GLU A 111 -4.30 -11.66 23.62
N LYS A 112 -3.96 -10.39 23.92
CA LYS A 112 -2.73 -9.99 24.63
C LYS A 112 -1.45 -10.48 23.91
N ASP A 113 -1.51 -10.54 22.61
CA ASP A 113 -0.38 -10.91 21.75
C ASP A 113 0.52 -9.69 21.50
N PHE A 114 1.31 -9.36 22.52
CA PHE A 114 2.21 -8.20 22.49
C PHE A 114 3.26 -8.27 21.38
N ARG A 115 3.64 -9.47 20.94
CA ARG A 115 4.59 -9.65 19.85
C ARG A 115 3.97 -9.23 18.52
N THR A 116 2.74 -9.66 18.24
CA THR A 116 2.02 -9.24 17.04
C THR A 116 1.71 -7.74 17.07
N MET A 117 1.34 -7.18 18.23
CA MET A 117 1.15 -5.73 18.38
C MET A 117 2.42 -4.97 18.01
N GLN A 118 3.57 -5.35 18.57
CA GLN A 118 4.87 -4.72 18.27
C GLN A 118 5.26 -4.83 16.78
N PHE A 119 4.94 -5.94 16.14
CA PHE A 119 5.13 -6.10 14.70
C PHE A 119 4.22 -5.14 13.92
N LEU A 120 2.96 -5.03 14.31
CA LEU A 120 1.95 -4.18 13.65
C LEU A 120 2.14 -2.68 13.95
N ASP A 121 2.88 -2.27 14.98
CA ASP A 121 3.19 -0.87 15.27
C ASP A 121 3.82 -0.16 14.06
N TRP A 122 4.68 -0.87 13.32
CA TRP A 122 5.29 -0.35 12.11
C TRP A 122 4.21 -0.08 11.03
N PHE A 123 3.29 -1.02 10.80
CA PHE A 123 2.21 -0.87 9.81
C PHE A 123 1.22 0.23 10.18
N VAL A 124 0.92 0.42 11.47
CA VAL A 124 0.06 1.53 11.93
C VAL A 124 0.70 2.88 11.60
N LYS A 125 2.01 3.00 11.79
CA LYS A 125 2.75 4.22 11.43
C LYS A 125 2.79 4.41 9.91
N GLU A 126 3.11 3.35 9.17
CA GLU A 126 3.20 3.37 7.71
C GLU A 126 1.88 3.81 7.07
N GLN A 127 0.74 3.26 7.51
CA GLN A 127 -0.56 3.67 6.99
C GLN A 127 -0.85 5.17 7.20
N GLY A 128 -0.37 5.77 8.29
CA GLY A 128 -0.45 7.21 8.48
C GLY A 128 0.37 8.00 7.44
N GLU A 129 1.52 7.46 7.02
CA GLU A 129 2.36 8.04 5.96
C GLU A 129 1.73 7.83 4.57
N GLU A 130 1.18 6.65 4.30
CA GLU A 130 0.50 6.34 3.03
C GLU A 130 -0.73 7.21 2.79
N GLU A 131 -1.62 7.35 3.78
CA GLU A 131 -2.77 8.25 3.67
C GLU A 131 -2.35 9.70 3.47
N LYS A 132 -1.30 10.15 4.17
CA LYS A 132 -0.77 11.51 4.03
C LYS A 132 -0.21 11.73 2.61
N ASN A 133 0.58 10.81 2.10
CA ASN A 133 1.16 10.87 0.77
C ASN A 133 0.07 10.89 -0.31
N ALA A 134 -0.93 10.02 -0.21
CA ALA A 134 -2.06 9.97 -1.14
C ALA A 134 -2.89 11.26 -1.09
N SER A 135 -3.12 11.83 0.10
CA SER A 135 -3.81 13.11 0.26
C SER A 135 -3.03 14.27 -0.35
N ASP A 136 -1.70 14.30 -0.17
CA ASP A 136 -0.83 15.32 -0.75
C ASP A 136 -0.81 15.26 -2.28
N LEU A 137 -0.81 14.06 -2.87
CA LEU A 137 -0.93 13.89 -4.32
C LEU A 137 -2.19 14.56 -4.87
N ILE A 138 -3.33 14.32 -4.22
CA ILE A 138 -4.61 14.94 -4.62
C ILE A 138 -4.51 16.46 -4.50
N SER A 139 -4.04 16.96 -3.36
CA SER A 139 -3.94 18.39 -3.10
C SER A 139 -3.04 19.11 -4.12
N ARG A 140 -1.92 18.50 -4.47
CA ARG A 140 -0.98 19.02 -5.48
C ARG A 140 -1.57 18.97 -6.87
N PHE A 141 -2.28 17.88 -7.21
CA PHE A 141 -2.96 17.78 -8.49
C PHE A 141 -4.05 18.86 -8.62
N GLU A 142 -4.86 19.10 -7.59
CA GLU A 142 -5.87 20.16 -7.59
C GLU A 142 -5.27 21.58 -7.74
N LEU A 143 -4.09 21.79 -7.18
CA LEU A 143 -3.41 23.08 -7.29
C LEU A 143 -2.73 23.31 -8.66
N PHE A 144 -2.15 22.27 -9.25
CA PHE A 144 -1.23 22.43 -10.38
C PHE A 144 -1.57 21.54 -11.59
N GLY A 145 -2.40 20.51 -11.44
CA GLY A 145 -2.66 19.53 -12.50
C GLY A 145 -3.63 19.96 -13.58
N HIS A 146 -4.25 21.16 -13.47
CA HIS A 146 -5.28 21.63 -14.40
C HIS A 146 -4.76 22.44 -15.57
N ASP A 147 -3.49 22.79 -15.57
CA ASP A 147 -2.83 23.42 -16.72
C ASP A 147 -1.63 22.59 -17.20
N ALA A 148 -1.30 22.71 -18.48
CA ALA A 148 -0.30 21.88 -19.12
C ALA A 148 1.11 22.01 -18.49
N LYS A 149 1.48 23.22 -18.03
CA LYS A 149 2.80 23.42 -17.42
C LYS A 149 2.85 22.84 -16.01
N GLY A 150 1.83 23.09 -15.20
CA GLY A 150 1.74 22.55 -13.84
C GLY A 150 1.70 21.02 -13.85
N LEU A 151 0.93 20.42 -14.75
CA LEU A 151 0.89 18.95 -14.92
C LEU A 151 2.26 18.40 -15.34
N TYR A 152 2.96 19.05 -16.27
CA TYR A 152 4.30 18.66 -16.70
C TYR A 152 5.31 18.74 -15.54
N ASP A 153 5.26 19.82 -14.73
CA ASP A 153 6.16 20.02 -13.61
C ASP A 153 5.91 18.94 -12.52
N LEU A 154 4.64 18.60 -12.22
CA LEU A 154 4.30 17.51 -11.31
C LEU A 154 4.81 16.16 -11.81
N ASP A 155 4.58 15.87 -13.09
CA ASP A 155 5.05 14.60 -13.69
C ASP A 155 6.58 14.50 -13.64
N ALA A 156 7.29 15.58 -13.96
CA ALA A 156 8.74 15.60 -13.87
C ALA A 156 9.26 15.39 -12.44
N GLU A 157 8.56 15.93 -11.44
CA GLU A 157 8.92 15.72 -10.02
C GLU A 157 8.69 14.27 -9.61
N TYR A 158 7.51 13.69 -9.89
CA TYR A 158 7.18 12.32 -9.47
C TYR A 158 8.05 11.26 -10.15
N LYS A 159 8.63 11.57 -11.31
CA LYS A 159 9.61 10.71 -11.97
C LYS A 159 10.88 10.48 -11.16
N THR A 160 11.17 11.33 -10.18
CA THR A 160 12.36 11.22 -9.33
C THR A 160 12.17 10.32 -8.10
N ARG A 161 10.93 9.91 -7.80
CA ARG A 161 10.65 9.01 -6.68
C ARG A 161 11.34 7.67 -6.89
N THR A 162 11.97 7.15 -5.84
CA THR A 162 12.62 5.83 -5.85
C THR A 162 12.11 5.00 -4.68
N TYR A 163 12.04 3.69 -4.89
CA TYR A 163 11.68 2.75 -3.84
C TYR A 163 12.75 2.72 -2.73
N ILE A 164 12.29 2.73 -1.50
CA ILE A 164 13.12 2.57 -0.30
C ILE A 164 12.55 1.38 0.47
N ALA A 165 13.38 0.34 0.65
CA ALA A 165 12.95 -0.85 1.37
C ALA A 165 12.55 -0.51 2.83
N PRO A 166 11.47 -1.10 3.37
CA PRO A 166 11.02 -0.90 4.73
C PRO A 166 12.14 -1.10 5.76
N SER A 167 12.24 -0.19 6.73
CA SER A 167 13.30 -0.21 7.75
C SER A 167 13.32 -1.50 8.58
N ILE A 168 12.17 -2.13 8.77
CA ILE A 168 12.03 -3.40 9.49
C ILE A 168 12.70 -4.59 8.76
N LEU A 169 12.90 -4.50 7.43
CA LEU A 169 13.67 -5.48 6.66
C LEU A 169 15.18 -5.31 6.82
N GLN A 170 15.64 -4.12 7.20
CA GLN A 170 17.06 -3.78 7.28
C GLN A 170 17.74 -4.26 8.58
N THR A 171 16.99 -4.76 9.54
CA THR A 171 17.49 -5.16 10.87
C THR A 171 17.92 -6.63 10.98
N LYS A 172 17.89 -7.41 9.90
CA LYS A 172 18.38 -8.80 9.88
C LYS A 172 19.83 -8.84 9.33
N ASN A 173 20.82 -8.43 10.17
CA ASN A 173 22.24 -8.75 10.03
C ASN A 173 22.72 -9.47 11.28
#